data_bd76b27c3dc49e8d75a8566a89d29661
#
_entry.id   bd76b27c3dc49e8d75a8566a89d29661
#
_cell.length_a   1.000
_cell.length_b   1.000
_cell.length_c   1.000
_cell.angle_alpha   90.00
_cell.angle_beta   90.00
_cell.angle_gamma   90.00
#
_symmetry.space_group_name_H-M   'P 1'
#
loop_
_entity.id
_entity.type
_entity.pdbx_description
1 polymer ?
#
loop_
_entity_poly.entity_id
_entity_poly.type
_entity_poly.pdbx_seq_one_letter_code
_entity_poly.pdbx_strand_id
1 'polypeptide(L)'
;VINDARGTLLEIREQVQVELSKYLTLQREYLSAIGSELTPVCDALESFLLEGGKRLRPLFAYAGFSATGAKPTEADIRAFTSLELLQACALIHDDLMDRSDTRRGKPAIHRHFENLHQEQAMNGLADQFGEAAAVLLGDLALVWSDHLLHTSGVSDAALLSALSVHDEMRIELMAGQYLDVREAGEKSPSVDRSLRIARYKSGKYTIERPLHLGAALASTDRNSRLQLVNILSSYGLPLGEAFQLRDDLLGIFGDPDVTGKPAGDDIREGKRTVLMAMTIERATDGAAI
;
A
#
# COMPACT_ATOMS: atom_id res chain seq x y z
N VAL A 1 10.85 10.41 26.73
CA VAL A 1 9.57 10.02 26.07
C VAL A 1 9.74 9.94 24.54
N ILE A 2 10.22 11.00 23.84
CA ILE A 2 10.35 10.97 22.36
C ILE A 2 11.42 9.99 21.87
N ASN A 3 12.58 9.90 22.55
CA ASN A 3 13.62 8.94 22.19
C ASN A 3 13.20 7.48 22.43
N ASP A 4 12.40 7.24 23.45
CA ASP A 4 11.84 5.92 23.76
C ASP A 4 10.82 5.49 22.70
N ALA A 5 9.91 6.39 22.29
CA ALA A 5 8.95 6.11 21.23
C ALA A 5 9.61 5.81 19.87
N ARG A 6 10.71 6.52 19.52
CA ARG A 6 11.46 6.26 18.30
C ARG A 6 12.14 4.88 18.33
N GLY A 7 12.73 4.49 19.46
CA GLY A 7 13.32 3.16 19.65
C GLY A 7 12.28 2.07 19.43
N THR A 8 11.13 2.19 20.09
CA THR A 8 10.03 1.23 19.95
C THR A 8 9.53 1.10 18.51
N LEU A 9 9.37 2.22 17.77
CA LEU A 9 8.94 2.14 16.36
C LEU A 9 9.97 1.44 15.46
N LEU A 10 11.27 1.60 15.74
CA LEU A 10 12.32 0.87 15.02
C LEU A 10 12.26 -0.63 15.32
N GLU A 11 12.06 -1.02 16.58
CA GLU A 11 11.90 -2.43 16.99
C GLU A 11 10.67 -3.08 16.29
N ILE A 12 9.53 -2.40 16.28
CA ILE A 12 8.33 -2.90 15.58
C ILE A 12 8.58 -3.06 14.08
N ARG A 13 9.27 -2.09 13.47
CA ARG A 13 9.64 -2.17 12.05
C ARG A 13 10.52 -3.39 11.76
N GLU A 14 11.49 -3.66 12.61
CA GLU A 14 12.38 -4.84 12.50
C GLU A 14 11.60 -6.15 12.69
N GLN A 15 10.70 -6.22 13.67
CA GLN A 15 9.84 -7.39 13.89
C GLN A 15 8.93 -7.65 12.66
N VAL A 16 8.33 -6.62 12.09
CA VAL A 16 7.54 -6.72 10.84
C VAL A 16 8.40 -7.24 9.69
N GLN A 17 9.63 -6.75 9.55
CA GLN A 17 10.55 -7.22 8.51
C GLN A 17 10.90 -8.71 8.67
N VAL A 18 11.13 -9.16 9.91
CA VAL A 18 11.42 -10.57 10.22
C VAL A 18 10.20 -11.45 9.91
N GLU A 19 9.01 -11.06 10.35
CA GLU A 19 7.79 -11.83 10.10
C GLU A 19 7.45 -11.90 8.60
N LEU A 20 7.65 -10.79 7.86
CA LEU A 20 7.48 -10.78 6.42
C LEU A 20 8.45 -11.76 5.71
N SER A 21 9.72 -11.74 6.11
CA SER A 21 10.73 -12.65 5.55
C SER A 21 10.40 -14.13 5.83
N LYS A 22 10.01 -14.45 7.07
CA LYS A 22 9.56 -15.81 7.44
C LYS A 22 8.39 -16.26 6.59
N TYR A 23 7.39 -15.39 6.44
CA TYR A 23 6.20 -15.71 5.66
C TYR A 23 6.54 -15.97 4.19
N LEU A 24 7.36 -15.12 3.57
CA LEU A 24 7.77 -15.29 2.18
C LEU A 24 8.58 -16.56 1.96
N THR A 25 9.42 -16.95 2.92
CA THR A 25 10.14 -18.24 2.86
C THR A 25 9.16 -19.42 2.79
N LEU A 26 8.12 -19.43 3.64
CA LEU A 26 7.08 -20.47 3.60
C LEU A 26 6.31 -20.47 2.27
N GLN A 27 5.98 -19.30 1.74
CA GLN A 27 5.30 -19.19 0.45
C GLN A 27 6.18 -19.65 -0.72
N ARG A 28 7.47 -19.39 -0.67
CA ARG A 28 8.44 -19.90 -1.65
C ARG A 28 8.48 -21.43 -1.63
N GLU A 29 8.55 -22.05 -0.46
CA GLU A 29 8.51 -23.51 -0.33
C GLU A 29 7.22 -24.09 -0.94
N TYR A 30 6.07 -23.47 -0.65
CA TYR A 30 4.78 -23.87 -1.19
C TYR A 30 4.72 -23.77 -2.72
N LEU A 31 5.13 -22.61 -3.28
CA LEU A 31 5.12 -22.41 -4.72
C LEU A 31 6.13 -23.30 -5.44
N SER A 32 7.31 -23.50 -4.85
CA SER A 32 8.34 -24.39 -5.44
C SER A 32 7.89 -25.85 -5.51
N ALA A 33 6.99 -26.28 -4.60
CA ALA A 33 6.40 -27.60 -4.65
C ALA A 33 5.38 -27.76 -5.81
N ILE A 34 4.81 -26.65 -6.30
CA ILE A 34 3.92 -26.65 -7.47
C ILE A 34 4.75 -26.76 -8.75
N GLY A 35 5.86 -26.02 -8.87
CA GLY A 35 6.76 -26.07 -10.02
C GLY A 35 7.93 -25.09 -9.92
N SER A 36 9.08 -25.47 -10.44
CA SER A 36 10.30 -24.65 -10.48
C SER A 36 10.14 -23.38 -11.33
N GLU A 37 9.20 -23.36 -12.25
CA GLU A 37 8.85 -22.24 -13.12
C GLU A 37 8.32 -21.05 -12.33
N LEU A 38 7.91 -21.25 -11.07
CA LEU A 38 7.45 -20.20 -10.17
C LEU A 38 8.59 -19.48 -9.41
N THR A 39 9.85 -19.93 -9.59
CA THR A 39 11.02 -19.27 -8.98
C THR A 39 11.07 -17.77 -9.29
N PRO A 40 10.90 -17.30 -10.54
CA PRO A 40 10.90 -15.86 -10.84
C PRO A 40 9.79 -15.09 -10.12
N VAL A 41 8.63 -15.72 -9.87
CA VAL A 41 7.52 -15.12 -9.10
C VAL A 41 7.94 -14.89 -7.65
N CYS A 42 8.58 -15.89 -7.03
CA CYS A 42 9.09 -15.78 -5.67
C CYS A 42 10.16 -14.70 -5.56
N ASP A 43 11.15 -14.70 -6.49
CA ASP A 43 12.24 -13.75 -6.50
C ASP A 43 11.74 -12.30 -6.65
N ALA A 44 10.77 -12.08 -7.55
CA ALA A 44 10.18 -10.78 -7.79
C ALA A 44 9.43 -10.26 -6.56
N LEU A 45 8.58 -11.09 -5.92
CA LEU A 45 7.82 -10.70 -4.73
C LEU A 45 8.72 -10.51 -3.50
N GLU A 46 9.73 -11.34 -3.31
CA GLU A 46 10.70 -11.16 -2.23
C GLU A 46 11.49 -9.86 -2.39
N SER A 47 12.03 -9.59 -3.57
CA SER A 47 12.71 -8.32 -3.86
C SER A 47 11.78 -7.13 -3.64
N PHE A 48 10.55 -7.19 -4.16
CA PHE A 48 9.55 -6.11 -4.03
C PHE A 48 9.18 -5.81 -2.57
N LEU A 49 9.00 -6.85 -1.76
CA LEU A 49 8.51 -6.75 -0.39
C LEU A 49 9.63 -6.49 0.63
N LEU A 50 10.81 -7.11 0.47
CA LEU A 50 11.88 -7.04 1.46
C LEU A 50 12.82 -5.85 1.24
N GLU A 51 12.98 -5.39 0.00
CA GLU A 51 13.89 -4.30 -0.30
C GLU A 51 13.17 -2.93 -0.20
N GLY A 52 13.57 -2.14 0.78
CA GLY A 52 13.01 -0.81 1.03
C GLY A 52 11.66 -0.83 1.75
N GLY A 53 10.97 0.31 1.70
CA GLY A 53 9.69 0.51 2.40
C GLY A 53 9.86 1.01 3.84
N LYS A 54 9.03 1.99 4.20
CA LYS A 54 9.02 2.61 5.54
C LYS A 54 8.19 1.82 6.55
N ARG A 55 7.47 0.78 6.10
CA ARG A 55 6.56 -0.04 6.93
C ARG A 55 5.51 0.80 7.67
N LEU A 56 5.03 1.88 7.04
CA LEU A 56 4.14 2.85 7.71
C LEU A 56 2.83 2.24 8.17
N ARG A 57 2.20 1.37 7.36
CA ARG A 57 0.90 0.77 7.70
C ARG A 57 0.97 -0.13 8.93
N PRO A 58 1.92 -1.05 9.03
CA PRO A 58 2.15 -1.80 10.27
C PRO A 58 2.45 -0.90 11.47
N LEU A 59 3.20 0.19 11.29
CA LEU A 59 3.49 1.13 12.37
C LEU A 59 2.24 1.91 12.82
N PHE A 60 1.34 2.28 11.92
CA PHE A 60 0.05 2.86 12.30
C PHE A 60 -0.88 1.84 12.94
N ALA A 61 -0.86 0.57 12.51
CA ALA A 61 -1.58 -0.50 13.20
C ALA A 61 -1.06 -0.69 14.63
N TYR A 62 0.26 -0.72 14.80
CA TYR A 62 0.87 -0.71 16.12
C TYR A 62 0.43 0.50 16.97
N ALA A 63 0.41 1.70 16.40
CA ALA A 63 -0.02 2.90 17.13
C ALA A 63 -1.49 2.81 17.58
N GLY A 64 -2.39 2.34 16.70
CA GLY A 64 -3.79 2.11 17.05
C GLY A 64 -3.98 1.04 18.12
N PHE A 65 -3.20 -0.05 18.05
CA PHE A 65 -3.16 -1.10 19.07
C PHE A 65 -2.71 -0.54 20.44
N SER A 66 -1.59 0.16 20.45
CA SER A 66 -1.00 0.70 21.67
C SER A 66 -1.83 1.82 22.31
N ALA A 67 -2.71 2.48 21.54
CA ALA A 67 -3.65 3.48 22.07
C ALA A 67 -4.65 2.88 23.08
N THR A 68 -4.82 1.55 23.10
CA THR A 68 -5.61 0.85 24.13
C THR A 68 -4.83 0.62 25.44
N GLY A 69 -3.53 0.91 25.47
CA GLY A 69 -2.63 0.57 26.58
C GLY A 69 -2.06 -0.85 26.51
N ALA A 70 -2.47 -1.67 25.54
CA ALA A 70 -1.97 -3.02 25.35
C ALA A 70 -0.57 -3.04 24.71
N LYS A 71 0.16 -4.15 24.93
CA LYS A 71 1.41 -4.45 24.23
C LYS A 71 1.18 -5.56 23.22
N PRO A 72 1.67 -5.43 21.99
CA PRO A 72 1.47 -6.45 20.98
C PRO A 72 2.28 -7.72 21.29
N THR A 73 1.74 -8.84 20.89
CA THR A 73 2.39 -10.15 20.85
C THR A 73 2.96 -10.41 19.45
N GLU A 74 3.69 -11.52 19.25
CA GLU A 74 4.13 -11.94 17.92
C GLU A 74 2.95 -12.17 16.95
N ALA A 75 1.82 -12.66 17.46
CA ALA A 75 0.60 -12.84 16.67
C ALA A 75 0.06 -11.50 16.14
N ASP A 76 0.08 -10.46 16.97
CA ASP A 76 -0.34 -9.12 16.58
C ASP A 76 0.63 -8.52 15.54
N ILE A 77 1.94 -8.73 15.70
CA ILE A 77 2.94 -8.29 14.71
C ILE A 77 2.71 -8.98 13.36
N ARG A 78 2.40 -10.29 13.34
CA ARG A 78 2.03 -11.00 12.11
C ARG A 78 0.78 -10.41 11.47
N ALA A 79 -0.24 -10.10 12.27
CA ALA A 79 -1.45 -9.44 11.79
C ALA A 79 -1.14 -8.05 11.18
N PHE A 80 -0.29 -7.24 11.81
CA PHE A 80 0.15 -5.95 11.23
C PHE A 80 0.93 -6.13 9.93
N THR A 81 1.75 -7.19 9.85
CA THR A 81 2.58 -7.49 8.66
C THR A 81 1.73 -7.77 7.41
N SER A 82 0.49 -8.27 7.56
CA SER A 82 -0.44 -8.49 6.45
C SER A 82 -0.67 -7.23 5.60
N LEU A 83 -0.57 -6.05 6.21
CA LEU A 83 -0.73 -4.77 5.55
C LEU A 83 0.37 -4.45 4.53
N GLU A 84 1.56 -5.04 4.66
CA GLU A 84 2.64 -4.89 3.67
C GLU A 84 2.36 -5.71 2.40
N LEU A 85 1.71 -6.87 2.55
CA LEU A 85 1.26 -7.68 1.42
C LEU A 85 0.13 -6.99 0.65
N LEU A 86 -0.84 -6.39 1.37
CA LEU A 86 -1.87 -5.57 0.75
C LEU A 86 -1.27 -4.35 0.03
N GLN A 87 -0.23 -3.75 0.61
CA GLN A 87 0.50 -2.66 -0.03
C GLN A 87 1.21 -3.11 -1.31
N ALA A 88 1.77 -4.32 -1.33
CA ALA A 88 2.39 -4.86 -2.55
C ALA A 88 1.35 -5.04 -3.66
N CYS A 89 0.19 -5.63 -3.36
CA CYS A 89 -0.93 -5.71 -4.30
C CYS A 89 -1.27 -4.34 -4.88
N ALA A 90 -1.51 -3.35 -4.02
CA ALA A 90 -1.89 -2.00 -4.43
C ALA A 90 -0.84 -1.36 -5.36
N LEU A 91 0.45 -1.48 -5.02
CA LEU A 91 1.52 -0.88 -5.81
C LEU A 91 1.78 -1.61 -7.15
N ILE A 92 1.69 -2.94 -7.16
CA ILE A 92 1.88 -3.74 -8.38
C ILE A 92 0.78 -3.43 -9.40
N HIS A 93 -0.47 -3.37 -8.94
CA HIS A 93 -1.60 -3.03 -9.80
C HIS A 93 -1.59 -1.56 -10.23
N ASP A 94 -1.21 -0.65 -9.33
CA ASP A 94 -1.08 0.79 -9.63
C ASP A 94 -0.05 1.03 -10.74
N ASP A 95 1.16 0.43 -10.62
CA ASP A 95 2.21 0.52 -11.62
C ASP A 95 1.77 0.01 -13.01
N LEU A 96 0.96 -1.06 -13.04
CA LEU A 96 0.42 -1.58 -14.27
C LEU A 96 -0.64 -0.63 -14.87
N MET A 97 -1.57 -0.11 -14.07
CA MET A 97 -2.62 0.79 -14.50
C MET A 97 -2.07 2.13 -15.01
N ASP A 98 -1.06 2.65 -14.31
CA ASP A 98 -0.38 3.91 -14.65
C ASP A 98 0.70 3.72 -15.74
N ARG A 99 1.02 2.47 -16.13
CA ARG A 99 2.10 2.11 -17.06
C ARG A 99 3.47 2.63 -16.59
N SER A 100 3.69 2.66 -15.29
CA SER A 100 4.94 3.13 -14.71
C SER A 100 6.08 2.15 -15.01
N ASP A 101 7.16 2.63 -15.63
CA ASP A 101 8.28 1.74 -16.00
C ASP A 101 9.09 1.27 -14.79
N THR A 102 9.14 2.07 -13.72
CA THR A 102 10.03 1.82 -12.58
C THR A 102 9.34 2.02 -11.22
N ARG A 103 9.75 1.23 -10.23
CA ARG A 103 9.38 1.38 -8.82
C ARG A 103 10.63 1.27 -7.94
N ARG A 104 10.90 2.29 -7.12
CA ARG A 104 12.07 2.34 -6.22
C ARG A 104 13.40 2.11 -6.96
N GLY A 105 13.56 2.67 -8.15
CA GLY A 105 14.76 2.55 -8.98
C GLY A 105 14.95 1.19 -9.66
N LYS A 106 13.96 0.28 -9.56
CA LYS A 106 13.93 -1.02 -10.25
C LYS A 106 12.80 -1.04 -11.28
N PRO A 107 12.84 -1.92 -12.29
CA PRO A 107 11.71 -2.14 -13.19
C PRO A 107 10.44 -2.46 -12.38
N ALA A 108 9.30 -1.88 -12.76
CA ALA A 108 7.99 -2.31 -12.26
C ALA A 108 7.74 -3.78 -12.59
N ILE A 109 6.86 -4.47 -11.86
CA ILE A 109 6.66 -5.93 -12.01
C ILE A 109 6.33 -6.31 -13.46
N HIS A 110 5.43 -5.58 -14.13
CA HIS A 110 5.10 -5.88 -15.53
C HIS A 110 6.31 -5.72 -16.45
N ARG A 111 7.18 -4.71 -16.24
CA ARG A 111 8.41 -4.53 -17.00
C ARG A 111 9.47 -5.57 -16.68
N HIS A 112 9.55 -6.01 -15.43
CA HIS A 112 10.44 -7.10 -15.04
C HIS A 112 10.11 -8.40 -15.78
N PHE A 113 8.83 -8.78 -15.84
CA PHE A 113 8.40 -10.00 -16.52
C PHE A 113 8.39 -9.86 -18.06
N GLU A 114 8.15 -8.68 -18.61
CA GLU A 114 8.37 -8.38 -20.03
C GLU A 114 9.83 -8.64 -20.42
N ASN A 115 10.78 -8.15 -19.64
CA ASN A 115 12.22 -8.39 -19.85
C ASN A 115 12.58 -9.88 -19.73
N LEU A 116 12.04 -10.56 -18.72
CA LEU A 116 12.24 -12.01 -18.53
C LEU A 116 11.76 -12.81 -19.75
N HIS A 117 10.59 -12.46 -20.29
CA HIS A 117 10.06 -13.11 -21.50
C HIS A 117 11.01 -12.94 -22.69
N GLN A 118 11.57 -11.75 -22.88
CA GLN A 118 12.51 -11.44 -23.96
C GLN A 118 13.84 -12.19 -23.76
N GLU A 119 14.39 -12.17 -22.55
CA GLU A 119 15.65 -12.86 -22.19
C GLU A 119 15.58 -14.37 -22.40
N GLN A 120 14.42 -14.96 -22.10
CA GLN A 120 14.19 -16.41 -22.28
C GLN A 120 13.68 -16.77 -23.68
N ALA A 121 13.57 -15.80 -24.59
CA ALA A 121 13.07 -15.99 -25.95
C ALA A 121 11.76 -16.80 -26.02
N MET A 122 10.83 -16.48 -25.11
CA MET A 122 9.50 -17.13 -25.03
C MET A 122 8.64 -16.78 -26.26
N ASN A 123 7.70 -17.63 -26.60
CA ASN A 123 6.74 -17.36 -27.66
C ASN A 123 5.62 -16.41 -27.19
N GLY A 124 5.13 -15.56 -28.07
CA GLY A 124 4.04 -14.62 -27.78
C GLY A 124 4.52 -13.18 -27.61
N LEU A 125 3.68 -12.34 -27.04
CA LEU A 125 3.96 -10.92 -26.82
C LEU A 125 4.50 -10.70 -25.41
N ALA A 126 5.69 -10.13 -25.32
CA ALA A 126 6.39 -9.92 -24.05
C ALA A 126 5.63 -8.95 -23.11
N ASP A 127 5.06 -7.90 -23.67
CA ASP A 127 4.22 -6.94 -22.92
C ASP A 127 2.98 -7.60 -22.32
N GLN A 128 2.26 -8.43 -23.07
CA GLN A 128 1.12 -9.17 -22.55
C GLN A 128 1.51 -10.15 -21.43
N PHE A 129 2.67 -10.80 -21.55
CA PHE A 129 3.19 -11.67 -20.51
C PHE A 129 3.50 -10.88 -19.23
N GLY A 130 4.13 -9.72 -19.38
CA GLY A 130 4.42 -8.82 -18.26
C GLY A 130 3.16 -8.30 -17.56
N GLU A 131 2.16 -7.86 -18.34
CA GLU A 131 0.86 -7.42 -17.82
C GLU A 131 0.13 -8.54 -17.06
N ALA A 132 0.07 -9.74 -17.64
CA ALA A 132 -0.54 -10.91 -17.00
C ALA A 132 0.18 -11.29 -15.70
N ALA A 133 1.51 -11.27 -15.69
CA ALA A 133 2.30 -11.52 -14.49
C ALA A 133 1.99 -10.49 -13.38
N ALA A 134 1.91 -9.19 -13.71
CA ALA A 134 1.60 -8.16 -12.74
C ALA A 134 0.21 -8.33 -12.11
N VAL A 135 -0.81 -8.66 -12.93
CA VAL A 135 -2.15 -8.98 -12.39
C VAL A 135 -2.08 -10.14 -11.40
N LEU A 136 -1.45 -11.25 -11.81
CA LEU A 136 -1.38 -12.45 -10.98
C LEU A 136 -0.54 -12.26 -9.70
N LEU A 137 0.57 -11.53 -9.77
CA LEU A 137 1.41 -11.26 -8.60
C LEU A 137 0.72 -10.29 -7.62
N GLY A 138 -0.03 -9.31 -8.14
CA GLY A 138 -0.86 -8.44 -7.32
C GLY A 138 -1.96 -9.21 -6.61
N ASP A 139 -2.67 -10.09 -7.32
CA ASP A 139 -3.70 -10.96 -6.73
C ASP A 139 -3.11 -11.93 -5.71
N LEU A 140 -1.94 -12.51 -5.98
CA LEU A 140 -1.24 -13.37 -5.04
C LEU A 140 -0.86 -12.62 -3.76
N ALA A 141 -0.38 -11.40 -3.87
CA ALA A 141 -0.09 -10.55 -2.72
C ALA A 141 -1.36 -10.22 -1.91
N LEU A 142 -2.51 -10.00 -2.57
CA LEU A 142 -3.80 -9.80 -1.92
C LEU A 142 -4.24 -11.04 -1.14
N VAL A 143 -4.16 -12.22 -1.77
CA VAL A 143 -4.49 -13.51 -1.12
C VAL A 143 -3.55 -13.76 0.06
N TRP A 144 -2.27 -13.47 -0.08
CA TRP A 144 -1.29 -13.61 1.00
C TRP A 144 -1.54 -12.63 2.16
N SER A 145 -2.05 -11.44 1.88
CA SER A 145 -2.47 -10.50 2.93
C SER A 145 -3.57 -11.09 3.80
N ASP A 146 -4.61 -11.65 3.17
CA ASP A 146 -5.68 -12.35 3.87
C ASP A 146 -5.16 -13.57 4.64
N HIS A 147 -4.37 -14.40 3.98
CA HIS A 147 -3.84 -15.63 4.59
C HIS A 147 -2.99 -15.32 5.82
N LEU A 148 -2.10 -14.31 5.75
CA LEU A 148 -1.26 -13.94 6.89
C LEU A 148 -2.09 -13.40 8.06
N LEU A 149 -3.13 -12.59 7.79
CA LEU A 149 -4.04 -12.10 8.82
C LEU A 149 -4.81 -13.25 9.47
N HIS A 150 -5.40 -14.15 8.68
CA HIS A 150 -6.15 -15.30 9.18
C HIS A 150 -5.31 -16.29 10.00
N THR A 151 -4.05 -16.47 9.60
CA THR A 151 -3.12 -17.42 10.25
C THR A 151 -2.18 -16.74 11.25
N SER A 152 -2.43 -15.48 11.58
CA SER A 152 -1.57 -14.70 12.48
C SER A 152 -1.45 -15.29 13.89
N GLY A 153 -2.49 -16.00 14.36
CA GLY A 153 -2.55 -16.59 15.70
C GLY A 153 -3.17 -15.68 16.75
N VAL A 154 -3.76 -14.56 16.36
CA VAL A 154 -4.60 -13.74 17.26
C VAL A 154 -5.87 -14.50 17.65
N SER A 155 -6.53 -14.10 18.74
CA SER A 155 -7.78 -14.75 19.15
C SER A 155 -8.89 -14.59 18.10
N ASP A 156 -9.82 -15.54 18.02
CA ASP A 156 -10.95 -15.50 17.07
C ASP A 156 -11.76 -14.19 17.18
N ALA A 157 -11.96 -13.69 18.41
CA ALA A 157 -12.69 -12.46 18.63
C ALA A 157 -11.94 -11.22 18.08
N ALA A 158 -10.61 -11.18 18.26
CA ALA A 158 -9.76 -10.14 17.69
C ALA A 158 -9.72 -10.24 16.17
N LEU A 159 -9.58 -11.44 15.62
CA LEU A 159 -9.59 -11.69 14.19
C LEU A 159 -10.89 -11.22 13.53
N LEU A 160 -12.06 -11.64 14.04
CA LEU A 160 -13.36 -11.23 13.51
C LEU A 160 -13.54 -9.70 13.52
N SER A 161 -13.03 -9.04 14.57
CA SER A 161 -13.05 -7.59 14.66
C SER A 161 -12.14 -6.91 13.63
N ALA A 162 -10.94 -7.46 13.44
CA ALA A 162 -9.94 -6.96 12.49
C ALA A 162 -10.38 -7.18 11.03
N LEU A 163 -10.98 -8.32 10.72
CA LEU A 163 -11.47 -8.65 9.37
C LEU A 163 -12.46 -7.61 8.86
N SER A 164 -13.40 -7.14 9.69
CA SER A 164 -14.35 -6.10 9.30
C SER A 164 -13.64 -4.81 8.86
N VAL A 165 -12.58 -4.41 9.57
CA VAL A 165 -11.77 -3.21 9.24
C VAL A 165 -10.94 -3.46 7.99
N HIS A 166 -10.35 -4.66 7.86
CA HIS A 166 -9.53 -5.05 6.72
C HIS A 166 -10.35 -5.09 5.43
N ASP A 167 -11.58 -5.62 5.49
CA ASP A 167 -12.51 -5.62 4.36
C ASP A 167 -12.88 -4.21 3.93
N GLU A 168 -13.28 -3.35 4.88
CA GLU A 168 -13.61 -1.96 4.61
C GLU A 168 -12.43 -1.20 3.98
N MET A 169 -11.22 -1.42 4.50
CA MET A 169 -9.99 -0.82 3.98
C MET A 169 -9.75 -1.22 2.51
N ARG A 170 -9.92 -2.49 2.16
CA ARG A 170 -9.73 -2.98 0.80
C ARG A 170 -10.79 -2.45 -0.16
N ILE A 171 -12.06 -2.44 0.26
CA ILE A 171 -13.16 -1.90 -0.54
C ILE A 171 -12.91 -0.40 -0.82
N GLU A 172 -12.55 0.37 0.19
CA GLU A 172 -12.26 1.80 0.05
C GLU A 172 -11.05 2.06 -0.86
N LEU A 173 -9.99 1.26 -0.72
CA LEU A 173 -8.79 1.33 -1.58
C LEU A 173 -9.14 1.09 -3.06
N MET A 174 -9.88 -0.01 -3.35
CA MET A 174 -10.26 -0.35 -4.72
C MET A 174 -11.21 0.71 -5.31
N ALA A 175 -12.15 1.21 -4.53
CA ALA A 175 -13.03 2.31 -4.95
C ALA A 175 -12.24 3.60 -5.23
N GLY A 176 -11.27 3.94 -4.35
CA GLY A 176 -10.39 5.08 -4.54
C GLY A 176 -9.53 4.96 -5.80
N GLN A 177 -8.97 3.78 -6.05
CA GLN A 177 -8.19 3.50 -7.26
C GLN A 177 -9.04 3.60 -8.53
N TYR A 178 -10.26 3.07 -8.53
CA TYR A 178 -11.18 3.20 -9.66
C TYR A 178 -11.52 4.68 -9.94
N LEU A 179 -11.75 5.47 -8.88
CA LEU A 179 -12.01 6.91 -9.04
C LEU A 179 -10.81 7.64 -9.64
N ASP A 180 -9.59 7.25 -9.29
CA ASP A 180 -8.36 7.82 -9.83
C ASP A 180 -8.21 7.53 -11.34
N VAL A 181 -8.34 6.26 -11.72
CA VAL A 181 -8.33 5.86 -13.14
C VAL A 181 -9.42 6.58 -13.93
N ARG A 182 -10.60 6.73 -13.36
CA ARG A 182 -11.71 7.46 -14.01
C ARG A 182 -11.41 8.95 -14.15
N GLU A 183 -10.82 9.59 -13.12
CA GLU A 183 -10.53 11.03 -13.13
C GLU A 183 -9.56 11.41 -14.27
N ALA A 184 -8.63 10.53 -14.61
CA ALA A 184 -7.72 10.73 -15.75
C ALA A 184 -8.48 10.92 -17.09
N GLY A 185 -9.65 10.30 -17.23
CA GLY A 185 -10.50 10.42 -18.42
C GLY A 185 -11.50 11.59 -18.40
N GLU A 186 -11.65 12.32 -17.29
CA GLU A 186 -12.60 13.44 -17.18
C GLU A 186 -12.13 14.66 -17.99
N LYS A 187 -13.08 15.45 -18.52
CA LYS A 187 -12.76 16.61 -19.36
C LYS A 187 -12.14 17.76 -18.56
N SER A 188 -12.60 17.95 -17.34
CA SER A 188 -12.13 19.02 -16.44
C SER A 188 -11.78 18.47 -15.08
N PRO A 189 -10.61 18.83 -14.50
CA PRO A 189 -10.27 18.45 -13.15
C PRO A 189 -11.18 19.14 -12.12
N SER A 190 -11.25 18.58 -10.92
CA SER A 190 -12.00 19.15 -9.80
C SER A 190 -11.25 18.89 -8.50
N VAL A 191 -11.01 19.96 -7.75
CA VAL A 191 -10.35 19.88 -6.43
C VAL A 191 -11.09 18.94 -5.49
N ASP A 192 -12.42 19.00 -5.45
CA ASP A 192 -13.23 18.13 -4.60
C ASP A 192 -13.13 16.65 -4.98
N ARG A 193 -13.07 16.34 -6.29
CA ARG A 193 -12.87 14.96 -6.75
C ARG A 193 -11.46 14.46 -6.42
N SER A 194 -10.44 15.26 -6.69
CA SER A 194 -9.04 14.92 -6.38
C SER A 194 -8.84 14.74 -4.87
N LEU A 195 -9.44 15.57 -4.01
CA LEU A 195 -9.41 15.37 -2.56
C LEU A 195 -10.10 14.08 -2.12
N ARG A 196 -11.22 13.72 -2.77
CA ARG A 196 -11.90 12.45 -2.50
C ARG A 196 -11.03 11.26 -2.88
N ILE A 197 -10.36 11.31 -4.03
CA ILE A 197 -9.41 10.28 -4.46
C ILE A 197 -8.27 10.17 -3.44
N ALA A 198 -7.61 11.28 -3.10
CA ALA A 198 -6.55 11.32 -2.11
C ALA A 198 -6.97 10.71 -0.76
N ARG A 199 -8.21 10.98 -0.32
CA ARG A 199 -8.78 10.42 0.91
C ARG A 199 -8.91 8.91 0.85
N TYR A 200 -9.55 8.36 -0.18
CA TYR A 200 -9.89 6.93 -0.25
C TYR A 200 -8.74 6.06 -0.78
N LYS A 201 -8.05 6.50 -1.84
CA LYS A 201 -6.90 5.78 -2.40
C LYS A 201 -5.71 5.74 -1.44
N SER A 202 -5.48 6.81 -0.66
CA SER A 202 -4.25 6.97 0.11
C SER A 202 -4.46 7.25 1.59
N GLY A 203 -5.19 8.28 1.97
CA GLY A 203 -5.26 8.78 3.35
C GLY A 203 -5.84 7.77 4.32
N LYS A 204 -7.02 7.23 4.02
CA LYS A 204 -7.68 6.21 4.83
C LYS A 204 -6.88 4.92 4.83
N TYR A 205 -6.49 4.47 3.67
CA TYR A 205 -5.74 3.24 3.47
C TYR A 205 -4.37 3.23 4.15
N THR A 206 -3.66 4.35 4.15
CA THR A 206 -2.29 4.42 4.69
C THR A 206 -2.26 4.67 6.19
N ILE A 207 -3.21 5.42 6.74
CA ILE A 207 -3.16 5.90 8.12
C ILE A 207 -4.41 5.52 8.92
N GLU A 208 -5.60 5.97 8.53
CA GLU A 208 -6.81 5.81 9.33
C GLU A 208 -7.17 4.33 9.55
N ARG A 209 -7.25 3.54 8.48
CA ARG A 209 -7.63 2.12 8.57
C ARG A 209 -6.61 1.24 9.27
N PRO A 210 -5.30 1.42 9.07
CA PRO A 210 -4.30 0.76 9.90
C PRO A 210 -4.45 1.06 11.39
N LEU A 211 -4.70 2.32 11.79
CA LEU A 211 -5.01 2.69 13.19
C LEU A 211 -6.22 1.92 13.71
N HIS A 212 -7.29 1.84 12.91
CA HIS A 212 -8.51 1.10 13.27
C HIS A 212 -8.28 -0.40 13.38
N LEU A 213 -7.47 -0.97 12.47
CA LEU A 213 -7.10 -2.40 12.52
C LEU A 213 -6.38 -2.74 13.82
N GLY A 214 -5.40 -1.91 14.21
CA GLY A 214 -4.70 -2.09 15.47
C GLY A 214 -5.63 -2.00 16.68
N ALA A 215 -6.51 -1.01 16.73
CA ALA A 215 -7.51 -0.87 17.78
C ALA A 215 -8.49 -2.05 17.83
N ALA A 216 -8.85 -2.61 16.66
CA ALA A 216 -9.73 -3.77 16.54
C ALA A 216 -9.08 -5.07 17.06
N LEU A 217 -7.78 -5.25 16.81
CA LEU A 217 -7.01 -6.38 17.33
C LEU A 217 -6.82 -6.31 18.85
N ALA A 218 -6.62 -5.11 19.41
CA ALA A 218 -6.34 -4.93 20.84
C ALA A 218 -7.60 -4.95 21.71
N SER A 219 -8.78 -4.59 21.19
CA SER A 219 -9.98 -4.41 22.00
C SER A 219 -11.13 -5.29 21.51
N THR A 220 -11.56 -6.21 22.37
CA THR A 220 -12.75 -7.06 22.14
C THR A 220 -14.04 -6.37 22.59
N ASP A 221 -13.98 -5.35 23.48
CA ASP A 221 -15.15 -4.58 23.85
C ASP A 221 -15.57 -3.60 22.77
N ARG A 222 -16.78 -3.81 22.22
CA ARG A 222 -17.30 -3.05 21.09
C ARG A 222 -17.45 -1.56 21.39
N ASN A 223 -17.91 -1.19 22.58
CA ASN A 223 -18.21 0.22 22.89
C ASN A 223 -16.93 1.03 23.05
N SER A 224 -15.95 0.51 23.80
CA SER A 224 -14.65 1.13 23.96
C SER A 224 -13.94 1.26 22.61
N ARG A 225 -14.03 0.23 21.76
CA ARG A 225 -13.47 0.27 20.41
C ARG A 225 -14.10 1.35 19.54
N LEU A 226 -15.41 1.49 19.53
CA LEU A 226 -16.10 2.53 18.73
C LEU A 226 -15.69 3.95 19.17
N GLN A 227 -15.55 4.20 20.47
CA GLN A 227 -15.06 5.49 20.97
C GLN A 227 -13.62 5.75 20.51
N LEU A 228 -12.74 4.77 20.64
CA LEU A 228 -11.35 4.88 20.21
C LEU A 228 -11.24 5.10 18.70
N VAL A 229 -11.98 4.37 17.89
CA VAL A 229 -12.01 4.52 16.43
C VAL A 229 -12.39 5.94 16.02
N ASN A 230 -13.39 6.57 16.68
CA ASN A 230 -13.75 7.96 16.40
C ASN A 230 -12.61 8.95 16.72
N ILE A 231 -11.90 8.71 17.82
CA ILE A 231 -10.72 9.53 18.18
C ILE A 231 -9.61 9.33 17.16
N LEU A 232 -9.33 8.08 16.78
CA LEU A 232 -8.30 7.75 15.79
C LEU A 232 -8.64 8.32 14.41
N SER A 233 -9.93 8.35 14.01
CA SER A 233 -10.37 8.98 12.76
C SER A 233 -10.15 10.48 12.77
N SER A 234 -10.42 11.17 13.89
CA SER A 234 -10.22 12.62 13.99
C SER A 234 -8.75 13.04 13.85
N TYR A 235 -7.81 12.13 14.16
CA TYR A 235 -6.38 12.30 13.94
C TYR A 235 -5.92 11.73 12.58
N GLY A 236 -6.32 10.50 12.27
CA GLY A 236 -5.78 9.73 11.15
C GLY A 236 -6.23 10.26 9.79
N LEU A 237 -7.47 10.72 9.67
CA LEU A 237 -7.98 11.21 8.40
C LEU A 237 -7.30 12.51 7.93
N PRO A 238 -7.21 13.59 8.75
CA PRO A 238 -6.47 14.79 8.34
C PRO A 238 -4.98 14.53 8.08
N LEU A 239 -4.35 13.65 8.88
CA LEU A 239 -2.95 13.29 8.67
C LEU A 239 -2.78 12.52 7.36
N GLY A 240 -3.71 11.63 7.01
CA GLY A 240 -3.70 10.86 5.78
C GLY A 240 -3.87 11.74 4.54
N GLU A 241 -4.77 12.73 4.60
CA GLU A 241 -4.94 13.72 3.54
C GLU A 241 -3.66 14.57 3.38
N ALA A 242 -3.10 15.07 4.47
CA ALA A 242 -1.85 15.83 4.46
C ALA A 242 -0.67 15.01 3.93
N PHE A 243 -0.62 13.70 4.25
CA PHE A 243 0.38 12.78 3.73
C PHE A 243 0.31 12.69 2.20
N GLN A 244 -0.88 12.50 1.62
CA GLN A 244 -1.05 12.43 0.17
C GLN A 244 -0.74 13.77 -0.50
N LEU A 245 -1.22 14.88 0.04
CA LEU A 245 -0.91 16.21 -0.50
C LEU A 245 0.61 16.49 -0.49
N ARG A 246 1.31 16.00 0.52
CA ARG A 246 2.78 16.09 0.56
C ARG A 246 3.45 15.18 -0.48
N ASP A 247 2.90 13.99 -0.71
CA ASP A 247 3.39 13.08 -1.75
C ASP A 247 3.21 13.70 -3.15
N ASP A 248 2.05 14.30 -3.44
CA ASP A 248 1.77 15.03 -4.68
C ASP A 248 2.78 16.18 -4.91
N LEU A 249 3.10 16.94 -3.86
CA LEU A 249 4.13 17.99 -3.93
C LEU A 249 5.52 17.41 -4.24
N LEU A 250 5.86 16.27 -3.63
CA LEU A 250 7.14 15.59 -3.88
C LEU A 250 7.20 14.96 -5.27
N GLY A 251 6.09 14.50 -5.82
CA GLY A 251 6.00 13.96 -7.19
C GLY A 251 6.34 15.01 -8.26
N ILE A 252 6.13 16.30 -7.96
CA ILE A 252 6.42 17.39 -8.89
C ILE A 252 7.76 18.09 -8.58
N PHE A 253 8.00 18.40 -7.30
CA PHE A 253 9.12 19.25 -6.86
C PHE A 253 10.18 18.47 -6.04
N GLY A 254 10.00 17.16 -5.85
CA GLY A 254 10.90 16.35 -5.04
C GLY A 254 12.26 16.15 -5.72
N ASP A 255 13.28 15.98 -4.90
CA ASP A 255 14.61 15.57 -5.36
C ASP A 255 14.58 14.11 -5.77
N PRO A 256 14.91 13.75 -7.03
CA PRO A 256 14.92 12.36 -7.50
C PRO A 256 15.81 11.43 -6.66
N ASP A 257 16.91 11.93 -6.13
CA ASP A 257 17.83 11.14 -5.27
C ASP A 257 17.20 10.78 -3.92
N VAL A 258 16.18 11.54 -3.49
CA VAL A 258 15.44 11.31 -2.24
C VAL A 258 14.14 10.55 -2.49
N THR A 259 13.43 10.88 -3.56
CA THR A 259 12.11 10.31 -3.87
C THR A 259 12.19 8.95 -4.58
N GLY A 260 13.30 8.68 -5.27
CA GLY A 260 13.49 7.49 -6.10
C GLY A 260 12.65 7.48 -7.38
N LYS A 261 12.07 8.64 -7.76
CA LYS A 261 11.31 8.86 -9.00
C LYS A 261 11.79 10.15 -9.68
N PRO A 262 11.71 10.26 -11.02
CA PRO A 262 11.99 11.49 -11.72
C PRO A 262 11.06 12.62 -11.26
N ALA A 263 11.58 13.84 -11.11
CA ALA A 263 10.75 15.00 -10.80
C ALA A 263 9.75 15.27 -11.94
N GLY A 264 8.50 15.57 -11.59
CA GLY A 264 7.44 15.85 -12.54
C GLY A 264 6.82 14.60 -13.20
N ASP A 265 7.03 13.42 -12.62
CA ASP A 265 6.49 12.16 -13.14
C ASP A 265 4.96 12.16 -13.14
N ASP A 266 4.34 12.65 -12.07
CA ASP A 266 2.88 12.82 -11.98
C ASP A 266 2.29 13.67 -13.11
N ILE A 267 3.05 14.67 -13.60
CA ILE A 267 2.63 15.50 -14.74
C ILE A 267 2.72 14.70 -16.05
N ARG A 268 3.80 13.91 -16.24
CA ARG A 268 3.99 13.07 -17.43
C ARG A 268 2.97 11.96 -17.51
N GLU A 269 2.60 11.38 -16.37
CA GLU A 269 1.54 10.36 -16.25
C GLU A 269 0.14 10.97 -16.39
N GLY A 270 0.02 12.31 -16.41
CA GLY A 270 -1.26 13.01 -16.52
C GLY A 270 -2.12 12.89 -15.28
N LYS A 271 -1.51 12.62 -14.11
CA LYS A 271 -2.23 12.49 -12.84
C LYS A 271 -2.92 13.79 -12.46
N ARG A 272 -4.20 13.70 -12.17
CA ARG A 272 -5.02 14.85 -11.75
C ARG A 272 -5.02 14.99 -10.24
N THR A 273 -3.82 15.23 -9.69
CA THR A 273 -3.63 15.48 -8.28
C THR A 273 -4.38 16.74 -7.82
N VAL A 274 -4.56 16.89 -6.51
CA VAL A 274 -5.15 18.12 -5.94
C VAL A 274 -4.37 19.36 -6.37
N LEU A 275 -3.03 19.27 -6.43
CA LEU A 275 -2.17 20.37 -6.86
C LEU A 275 -2.46 20.76 -8.31
N MET A 276 -2.59 19.80 -9.22
CA MET A 276 -2.91 20.04 -10.62
C MET A 276 -4.32 20.63 -10.78
N ALA A 277 -5.32 20.08 -10.06
CA ALA A 277 -6.68 20.60 -10.10
C ALA A 277 -6.76 22.05 -9.62
N MET A 278 -6.09 22.39 -8.51
CA MET A 278 -6.02 23.77 -8.00
C MET A 278 -5.30 24.70 -8.96
N THR A 279 -4.25 24.24 -9.63
CA THR A 279 -3.52 25.02 -10.60
C THR A 279 -4.39 25.38 -11.80
N ILE A 280 -5.11 24.39 -12.34
CA ILE A 280 -6.01 24.58 -13.49
C ILE A 280 -7.20 25.47 -13.13
N GLU A 281 -7.82 25.28 -11.96
CA GLU A 281 -8.92 26.16 -11.50
C GLU A 281 -8.50 27.62 -11.31
N ARG A 282 -7.21 27.87 -10.99
CA ARG A 282 -6.68 29.22 -10.78
C ARG A 282 -6.03 29.85 -12.01
N ALA A 283 -5.77 29.06 -13.04
CA ALA A 283 -5.19 29.59 -14.29
C ALA A 283 -6.19 30.52 -14.97
N THR A 284 -5.74 31.74 -15.27
CA THR A 284 -6.56 32.77 -15.93
C THR A 284 -6.44 32.72 -17.44
N ASP A 285 -5.48 31.98 -17.97
CA ASP A 285 -5.20 31.82 -19.38
C ASP A 285 -5.24 30.31 -19.76
N GLY A 286 -6.27 29.91 -20.49
CA GLY A 286 -6.43 28.51 -20.95
C GLY A 286 -5.36 28.03 -21.93
N ALA A 287 -4.48 28.91 -22.42
CA ALA A 287 -3.34 28.56 -23.27
C ALA A 287 -2.09 28.18 -22.44
N ALA A 288 -2.12 28.38 -21.13
CA ALA A 288 -1.02 28.05 -20.20
C ALA A 288 -1.17 26.66 -19.54
N ILE A 289 -2.18 25.91 -19.95
CA ILE A 289 -2.50 24.58 -19.48
C ILE A 289 -2.32 23.61 -20.66
#